data_11ba5c9bbaf0d30dd0914027096d8465
#
_entry.id   11ba5c9bbaf0d30dd0914027096d8465
#
_cell.length_a   1.000
_cell.length_b   1.000
_cell.length_c   1.000
_cell.angle_alpha   90.00
_cell.angle_beta   90.00
_cell.angle_gamma   90.00
#
_symmetry.space_group_name_H-M   'P 1'
#
loop_
_entity.id
_entity.type
_entity.pdbx_description
1 polymer ?
#
loop_
_entity_poly.entity_id
_entity_poly.type
_entity_poly.pdbx_seq_one_letter_code
_entity_poly.pdbx_strand_id
1 'polypeptide(L)'
;MAKCDVCGNDYYLAFQVVTTAGLTHTFDCFECAIHRLAPVCDHCGCRIIGHGIEANGTFYCCAHCAHEEGAMTIVDNAAHALQNRPS
;
A
#
# COMPACT_ATOMS: atom_id res chain seq x y z
N MET A 1 -8.68 -21.46 -14.44
CA MET A 1 -7.61 -20.76 -13.74
C MET A 1 -7.65 -19.29 -14.09
N ALA A 2 -7.16 -18.43 -13.24
CA ALA A 2 -7.25 -17.00 -13.44
C ALA A 2 -5.90 -16.41 -13.84
N LYS A 3 -5.95 -15.38 -14.69
CA LYS A 3 -4.73 -14.71 -15.16
C LYS A 3 -4.40 -13.51 -14.30
N CYS A 4 -3.12 -13.36 -13.99
CA CYS A 4 -2.60 -12.22 -13.25
C CYS A 4 -2.79 -10.93 -14.04
N ASP A 5 -3.30 -9.89 -13.39
CA ASP A 5 -3.52 -8.59 -14.02
C ASP A 5 -2.21 -7.85 -14.33
N VAL A 6 -1.10 -8.26 -13.73
CA VAL A 6 0.19 -7.62 -13.94
C VAL A 6 1.02 -8.36 -14.99
N CYS A 7 1.28 -9.66 -14.79
CA CYS A 7 2.17 -10.41 -15.67
C CYS A 7 1.45 -11.32 -16.66
N GLY A 8 0.14 -11.50 -16.52
CA GLY A 8 -0.65 -12.33 -17.43
C GLY A 8 -0.52 -13.83 -17.23
N ASN A 9 0.21 -14.24 -16.20
CA ASN A 9 0.42 -15.66 -15.92
C ASN A 9 -0.89 -16.31 -15.47
N ASP A 10 -1.20 -17.46 -16.03
CA ASP A 10 -2.39 -18.24 -15.67
C ASP A 10 -1.96 -19.24 -14.59
N TYR A 11 -2.44 -19.04 -13.38
CA TYR A 11 -1.93 -19.77 -12.21
C TYR A 11 -3.07 -20.33 -11.38
N TYR A 12 -2.96 -21.60 -11.00
CA TYR A 12 -4.04 -22.25 -10.23
C TYR A 12 -4.17 -21.72 -8.80
N LEU A 13 -3.12 -21.14 -8.24
CA LEU A 13 -3.16 -20.52 -6.93
C LEU A 13 -3.36 -19.00 -7.00
N ALA A 14 -3.79 -18.50 -8.15
CA ALA A 14 -4.09 -17.08 -8.29
C ALA A 14 -5.15 -16.67 -7.26
N PHE A 15 -5.04 -15.46 -6.78
CA PHE A 15 -5.96 -14.93 -5.78
C PHE A 15 -6.50 -13.58 -6.22
N GLN A 16 -7.58 -13.16 -5.60
CA GLN A 16 -8.21 -11.88 -5.92
C GLN A 16 -8.14 -10.94 -4.71
N VAL A 17 -7.92 -9.67 -5.01
CA VAL A 17 -7.97 -8.60 -4.01
C VAL A 17 -9.14 -7.70 -4.38
N VAL A 18 -10.07 -7.53 -3.47
CA VAL A 18 -11.22 -6.64 -3.66
C VAL A 18 -10.98 -5.41 -2.78
N THR A 19 -10.87 -4.26 -3.41
CA THR A 19 -10.67 -3.01 -2.67
C THR A 19 -11.99 -2.49 -2.13
N THR A 20 -11.93 -1.58 -1.17
CA THR A 20 -13.14 -0.96 -0.62
C THR A 20 -13.88 -0.13 -1.66
N ALA A 21 -13.20 0.27 -2.73
CA ALA A 21 -13.83 0.98 -3.85
C ALA A 21 -14.60 0.03 -4.77
N GLY A 22 -14.60 -1.28 -4.49
CA GLY A 22 -15.32 -2.26 -5.28
C GLY A 22 -14.56 -2.79 -6.48
N LEU A 23 -13.29 -2.46 -6.61
CA LEU A 23 -12.46 -2.95 -7.71
C LEU A 23 -11.87 -4.31 -7.36
N THR A 24 -11.91 -5.23 -8.30
CA THR A 24 -11.36 -6.57 -8.13
C THR A 24 -10.12 -6.72 -8.98
N HIS A 25 -9.03 -7.17 -8.37
CA HIS A 25 -7.77 -7.43 -9.06
C HIS A 25 -7.37 -8.88 -8.85
N THR A 26 -6.79 -9.48 -9.86
CA THR A 26 -6.32 -10.87 -9.82
C THR A 26 -4.80 -10.89 -9.92
N PHE A 27 -4.14 -11.66 -9.07
CA PHE A 27 -2.69 -11.75 -9.04
C PHE A 27 -2.25 -13.20 -8.88
N ASP A 28 -1.10 -13.53 -9.45
CA ASP A 28 -0.51 -14.86 -9.31
C ASP A 28 0.45 -14.94 -8.11
N CYS A 29 0.89 -13.80 -7.59
CA CYS A 29 1.80 -13.75 -6.45
C CYS A 29 1.69 -12.39 -5.76
N PHE A 30 2.21 -12.33 -4.53
CA PHE A 30 2.16 -11.08 -3.76
C PHE A 30 3.06 -10.01 -4.35
N GLU A 31 4.13 -10.37 -5.04
CA GLU A 31 4.97 -9.40 -5.71
C GLU A 31 4.17 -8.61 -6.75
N CYS A 32 3.36 -9.30 -7.55
CA CYS A 32 2.50 -8.63 -8.53
C CYS A 32 1.44 -7.76 -7.84
N ALA A 33 0.87 -8.24 -6.73
CA ALA A 33 -0.10 -7.47 -5.98
C ALA A 33 0.52 -6.19 -5.43
N ILE A 34 1.71 -6.28 -4.88
CA ILE A 34 2.45 -5.13 -4.37
C ILE A 34 2.78 -4.16 -5.50
N HIS A 35 3.23 -4.68 -6.62
CA HIS A 35 3.57 -3.85 -7.77
C HIS A 35 2.39 -3.01 -8.25
N ARG A 36 1.20 -3.58 -8.23
CA ARG A 36 -0.01 -2.88 -8.72
C ARG A 36 -0.65 -2.01 -7.65
N LEU A 37 -0.71 -2.48 -6.41
CA LEU A 37 -1.55 -1.86 -5.39
C LEU A 37 -0.80 -1.11 -4.30
N ALA A 38 0.46 -1.46 -4.02
CA ALA A 38 1.19 -0.82 -2.94
C ALA A 38 1.58 0.60 -3.31
N PRO A 39 1.34 1.58 -2.44
CA PRO A 39 1.77 2.94 -2.69
C PRO A 39 3.29 3.04 -2.65
N VAL A 40 3.82 4.13 -3.19
CA VAL A 40 5.26 4.37 -3.24
C VAL A 40 5.58 5.56 -2.36
N CYS A 41 6.63 5.43 -1.56
CA CYS A 41 7.11 6.54 -0.73
C CYS A 41 7.56 7.68 -1.63
N ASP A 42 7.01 8.87 -1.38
CA ASP A 42 7.29 10.03 -2.22
C ASP A 42 8.71 10.57 -2.02
N HIS A 43 9.39 10.16 -0.95
CA HIS A 43 10.75 10.59 -0.66
C HIS A 43 11.81 9.60 -1.16
N CYS A 44 11.76 8.36 -0.67
CA CYS A 44 12.80 7.37 -0.99
C CYS A 44 12.44 6.43 -2.14
N GLY A 45 11.21 6.44 -2.61
CA GLY A 45 10.79 5.64 -3.74
C GLY A 45 10.52 4.17 -3.46
N CYS A 46 10.61 3.74 -2.21
CA CYS A 46 10.33 2.34 -1.90
C CYS A 46 8.81 2.07 -1.85
N ARG A 47 8.45 0.82 -2.11
CA ARG A 47 7.05 0.40 -2.00
C ARG A 47 6.64 0.32 -0.53
N ILE A 48 5.48 0.84 -0.21
CA ILE A 48 4.94 0.80 1.15
C ILE A 48 4.07 -0.44 1.26
N ILE A 49 4.60 -1.46 1.91
CA ILE A 49 3.92 -2.76 2.02
C ILE A 49 2.98 -2.78 3.22
N GLY A 50 3.36 -2.08 4.28
CA GLY A 50 2.54 -1.97 5.49
C GLY A 50 1.60 -0.79 5.43
N HIS A 51 1.38 -0.15 6.58
CA HIS A 51 0.43 0.95 6.69
C HIS A 51 0.94 2.25 6.11
N GLY A 52 2.24 2.52 6.28
CA GLY A 52 2.83 3.77 5.81
C GLY A 52 2.35 4.99 6.56
N ILE A 53 2.84 6.13 6.11
CA ILE A 53 2.51 7.44 6.67
C ILE A 53 1.88 8.26 5.56
N GLU A 54 0.82 8.96 5.86
CA GLU A 54 0.19 9.86 4.91
C GLU A 54 0.27 11.29 5.44
N ALA A 55 0.71 12.21 4.59
CA ALA A 55 0.80 13.63 4.94
C ALA A 55 0.36 14.45 3.74
N ASN A 56 -0.69 15.26 3.91
CA ASN A 56 -1.22 16.13 2.86
C ASN A 56 -1.54 15.38 1.56
N GLY A 57 -2.06 14.17 1.67
CA GLY A 57 -2.41 13.34 0.50
C GLY A 57 -1.24 12.62 -0.14
N THR A 58 -0.05 12.74 0.43
CA THR A 58 1.17 12.12 -0.07
C THR A 58 1.58 10.99 0.86
N PHE A 59 2.08 9.89 0.28
CA PHE A 59 2.44 8.70 1.05
C PHE A 59 3.95 8.62 1.27
N TYR A 60 4.34 8.19 2.48
CA TYR A 60 5.73 8.00 2.88
C TYR A 60 5.85 6.69 3.63
N CYS A 61 7.03 6.06 3.53
CA CYS A 61 7.24 4.78 4.20
C CYS A 61 7.38 4.93 5.73
N CYS A 62 7.82 6.08 6.20
CA CYS A 62 8.02 6.34 7.62
C CYS A 62 8.00 7.85 7.88
N ALA A 63 7.90 8.20 9.16
CA ALA A 63 7.88 9.62 9.57
C ALA A 63 9.16 10.36 9.18
N HIS A 64 10.29 9.67 9.17
CA HIS A 64 11.56 10.27 8.76
C HIS A 64 11.49 10.81 7.34
N CYS A 65 10.99 9.98 6.40
CA CYS A 65 10.84 10.41 5.01
C CYS A 65 9.87 11.57 4.87
N ALA A 66 8.78 11.54 5.64
CA ALA A 66 7.80 12.63 5.62
C ALA A 66 8.42 13.93 6.12
N HIS A 67 9.20 13.87 7.20
CA HIS A 67 9.87 15.05 7.74
C HIS A 67 10.92 15.60 6.79
N GLU A 68 11.65 14.73 6.08
CA GLU A 68 12.64 15.16 5.09
C GLU A 68 12.00 15.95 3.96
N GLU A 69 10.74 15.66 3.64
CA GLU A 69 10.00 16.40 2.62
C GLU A 69 9.26 17.61 3.20
N GLY A 70 9.49 17.93 4.47
CA GLY A 70 8.91 19.10 5.10
C GLY A 70 7.46 18.96 5.53
N ALA A 71 6.97 17.73 5.66
CA ALA A 71 5.58 17.51 6.07
C ALA A 71 5.39 17.95 7.52
N MET A 72 4.38 18.79 7.74
CA MET A 72 4.07 19.33 9.06
C MET A 72 3.01 18.53 9.78
N THR A 73 2.08 17.93 9.02
CA THR A 73 1.00 17.13 9.57
C THR A 73 1.15 15.71 9.04
N ILE A 74 1.33 14.76 9.95
CA ILE A 74 1.58 13.37 9.61
C ILE A 74 0.46 12.53 10.18
N VAL A 75 -0.12 11.66 9.32
CA VAL A 75 -1.12 10.68 9.71
C VAL A 75 -0.53 9.31 9.49
N ASP A 76 -0.35 8.55 10.57
CA ASP A 76 0.09 7.17 10.48
C ASP A 76 -1.15 6.30 10.27
N ASN A 77 -1.21 5.59 9.15
CA ASN A 77 -2.37 4.75 8.83
C ASN A 77 -2.56 3.61 9.83
N ALA A 78 -1.50 3.16 10.47
CA ALA A 78 -1.60 2.20 11.55
C ALA A 78 -2.24 2.83 12.79
N ALA A 79 -1.97 4.11 13.05
CA ALA A 79 -2.54 4.83 14.19
C ALA A 79 -4.07 4.95 14.07
N HIS A 80 -4.60 5.04 12.85
CA HIS A 80 -6.05 5.04 12.66
C HIS A 80 -6.69 3.76 13.16
N ALA A 81 -6.07 2.63 12.91
CA ALA A 81 -6.55 1.35 13.42
C ALA A 81 -6.34 1.22 14.92
N LEU A 82 -5.39 1.95 15.49
CA LEU A 82 -5.01 1.86 16.89
C LEU A 82 -5.57 2.99 17.76
N GLN A 83 -6.21 3.97 17.19
CA GLN A 83 -6.59 5.18 17.92
C GLN A 83 -7.60 4.93 19.03
N ASN A 84 -8.28 3.80 19.00
CA ASN A 84 -9.21 3.42 20.06
C ASN A 84 -8.53 2.69 21.21
N ARG A 85 -7.22 2.51 21.13
CA ARG A 85 -6.46 1.87 22.18
C ARG A 85 -5.88 2.91 23.13
N PRO A 86 -5.97 2.68 24.42
CA PRO A 86 -5.27 3.55 25.35
C PRO A 86 -3.77 3.43 25.10
N SER A 87 -3.13 4.54 24.98
CA SER A 87 -1.69 4.56 24.76
C SER A 87 -0.94 4.44 26.07
#